data_16f552d32c3ca08f397da5d37f517628
#
_entry.id   16f552d32c3ca08f397da5d37f517628
#
_cell.length_a   1.000
_cell.length_b   1.000
_cell.length_c   1.000
_cell.angle_alpha   90.00
_cell.angle_beta   90.00
_cell.angle_gamma   90.00
#
_symmetry.space_group_name_H-M   'P 1'
#
loop_
_entity.id
_entity.type
_entity.pdbx_description
1 polymer ?
#
loop_
_entity_poly.entity_id
_entity_poly.type
_entity_poly.pdbx_seq_one_letter_code
_entity_poly.pdbx_strand_id
1 'polypeptide(L)'
;MEQERHNATILGGGSFGTAMASILAANGHRVNIWVRDPETAAAINMDRENSRYLPGAELPAGVNATDSLEEALHQASLVFVAIPSKAFVEVL
;
A
#
# COMPACT_ATOMS: atom_id res chain seq x y z
N MET A 1 0.41 20.75 17.95
CA MET A 1 1.67 20.29 17.38
C MET A 1 1.39 19.53 16.12
N GLU A 2 2.02 19.90 15.03
CA GLU A 2 1.81 19.24 13.77
C GLU A 2 2.46 17.87 13.74
N GLN A 3 1.75 16.90 13.21
CA GLN A 3 2.35 15.60 12.96
C GLN A 3 3.17 15.67 11.69
N GLU A 4 4.33 15.09 11.74
CA GLU A 4 5.19 15.00 10.58
C GLU A 4 4.58 14.00 9.58
N ARG A 5 4.48 14.41 8.32
CA ARG A 5 3.98 13.52 7.25
C ARG A 5 5.12 12.69 6.71
N HIS A 6 4.92 11.40 6.67
CA HIS A 6 5.88 10.48 6.08
C HIS A 6 5.35 9.92 4.77
N ASN A 7 6.28 9.49 3.93
CA ASN A 7 5.96 8.71 2.73
C ASN A 7 6.26 7.26 3.06
N ALA A 8 5.24 6.48 3.24
CA ALA A 8 5.37 5.07 3.59
C ALA A 8 5.11 4.20 2.37
N THR A 9 5.84 3.10 2.28
CA THR A 9 5.62 2.11 1.24
C THR A 9 5.32 0.79 1.91
N ILE A 10 4.28 0.12 1.42
CA ILE A 10 3.90 -1.21 1.89
C ILE A 10 4.10 -2.18 0.74
N LEU A 11 4.98 -3.14 0.94
CA LEU A 11 5.24 -4.18 -0.05
C LEU A 11 4.26 -5.33 0.18
N GLY A 12 3.19 -5.32 -0.59
CA GLY A 12 2.17 -6.35 -0.52
C GLY A 12 0.77 -5.80 -0.30
N GLY A 13 -0.16 -6.20 -1.16
CA GLY A 13 -1.54 -5.72 -1.15
C GLY A 13 -2.54 -6.70 -0.55
N GLY A 14 -2.11 -7.57 0.38
CA GLY A 14 -3.02 -8.46 1.09
C GLY A 14 -3.82 -7.70 2.15
N SER A 15 -4.58 -8.45 2.94
CA SER A 15 -5.46 -7.87 3.98
C SER A 15 -4.68 -7.04 4.99
N PHE A 16 -3.57 -7.58 5.48
CA PHE A 16 -2.76 -6.89 6.48
C PHE A 16 -2.13 -5.62 5.92
N GLY A 17 -1.53 -5.72 4.73
CA GLY A 17 -0.89 -4.57 4.10
C GLY A 17 -1.90 -3.46 3.78
N THR A 18 -3.07 -3.83 3.28
CA THR A 18 -4.13 -2.88 2.96
C THR A 18 -4.66 -2.20 4.21
N ALA A 19 -4.87 -2.95 5.29
CA ALA A 19 -5.33 -2.40 6.56
C ALA A 19 -4.31 -1.43 7.13
N MET A 20 -3.02 -1.79 7.08
CA MET A 20 -1.94 -0.93 7.54
C MET A 20 -1.88 0.36 6.74
N ALA A 21 -2.02 0.27 5.41
CA ALA A 21 -2.04 1.44 4.54
C ALA A 21 -3.18 2.39 4.92
N SER A 22 -4.35 1.83 5.19
CA SER A 22 -5.52 2.63 5.59
C SER A 22 -5.27 3.37 6.89
N ILE A 23 -4.68 2.69 7.87
CA ILE A 23 -4.39 3.30 9.17
C ILE A 23 -3.38 4.44 9.02
N LEU A 24 -2.31 4.21 8.28
CA LEU A 24 -1.28 5.23 8.08
C LEU A 24 -1.83 6.44 7.32
N ALA A 25 -2.61 6.19 6.26
CA ALA A 25 -3.19 7.28 5.48
C ALA A 25 -4.22 8.07 6.29
N ALA A 26 -4.99 7.38 7.14
CA ALA A 26 -5.94 8.05 8.02
C ALA A 26 -5.25 8.97 9.03
N ASN A 27 -3.98 8.70 9.32
CA ASN A 27 -3.17 9.52 10.20
C ASN A 27 -2.37 10.60 9.44
N GLY A 28 -2.69 10.82 8.18
CA GLY A 28 -2.12 11.92 7.41
C GLY A 28 -0.89 11.60 6.60
N HIS A 29 -0.46 10.35 6.56
CA HIS A 29 0.70 9.94 5.79
C HIS A 29 0.33 9.60 4.35
N ARG A 30 1.29 9.71 3.45
CA ARG A 30 1.14 9.22 2.08
C ARG A 30 1.62 7.77 2.05
N VAL A 31 0.85 6.91 1.43
CA VAL A 31 1.14 5.48 1.42
C VAL A 31 1.07 4.94 0.01
N ASN A 32 2.13 4.30 -0.43
CA ASN A 32 2.13 3.53 -1.66
C ASN A 32 2.07 2.06 -1.31
N ILE A 33 1.12 1.34 -1.90
CA ILE A 33 1.06 -0.11 -1.78
C ILE A 33 1.63 -0.69 -3.06
N TRP A 34 2.66 -1.52 -2.94
CA TRP A 34 3.17 -2.23 -4.09
C TRP A 34 2.47 -3.57 -4.21
N VAL A 35 1.91 -3.85 -5.38
CA VAL A 35 1.31 -5.13 -5.72
C VAL A 35 1.92 -5.64 -7.02
N ARG A 36 1.99 -6.95 -7.20
CA ARG A 36 2.60 -7.52 -8.40
C ARG A 36 1.75 -7.34 -9.65
N ASP A 37 0.44 -7.34 -9.48
CA ASP A 37 -0.49 -7.35 -10.60
C ASP A 37 -0.92 -5.92 -10.92
N PRO A 38 -0.62 -5.43 -12.14
CA PRO A 38 -1.03 -4.08 -12.53
C PRO A 38 -2.54 -3.88 -12.54
N GLU A 39 -3.31 -4.92 -12.82
CA GLU A 39 -4.77 -4.82 -12.78
C GLU A 39 -5.27 -4.60 -11.37
N THR A 40 -4.64 -5.26 -10.39
CA THR A 40 -4.97 -5.07 -8.99
C THR A 40 -4.64 -3.64 -8.55
N ALA A 41 -3.48 -3.13 -8.95
CA ALA A 41 -3.10 -1.75 -8.64
C ALA A 41 -4.10 -0.76 -9.22
N ALA A 42 -4.48 -0.94 -10.47
CA ALA A 42 -5.44 -0.05 -11.14
C ALA A 42 -6.81 -0.11 -10.45
N ALA A 43 -7.26 -1.30 -10.09
CA ALA A 43 -8.56 -1.47 -9.42
C ALA A 43 -8.57 -0.80 -8.05
N ILE A 44 -7.50 -0.94 -7.28
CA ILE A 44 -7.38 -0.29 -5.97
C ILE A 44 -7.49 1.23 -6.13
N ASN A 45 -6.76 1.79 -7.08
CA ASN A 45 -6.76 3.23 -7.30
C ASN A 45 -8.09 3.75 -7.83
N MET A 46 -8.73 3.00 -8.72
CA MET A 46 -9.99 3.41 -9.34
C MET A 46 -11.16 3.27 -8.38
N ASP A 47 -11.26 2.12 -7.71
CA ASP A 47 -12.38 1.80 -6.85
C ASP A 47 -12.21 2.33 -5.43
N ARG A 48 -11.00 2.75 -5.07
CA ARG A 48 -10.65 3.16 -3.72
C ARG A 48 -10.96 2.07 -2.70
N GLU A 49 -10.77 0.82 -3.12
CA GLU A 49 -11.06 -0.35 -2.32
C GLU A 49 -10.22 -1.52 -2.81
N ASN A 50 -9.73 -2.33 -1.89
CA ASN A 50 -9.11 -3.60 -2.24
C ASN A 50 -10.13 -4.71 -1.98
N SER A 51 -11.02 -4.90 -2.94
CA SER A 51 -12.18 -5.78 -2.76
C SER A 51 -11.82 -7.24 -2.53
N ARG A 52 -10.64 -7.67 -2.98
CA ARG A 52 -10.20 -9.05 -2.81
C ARG A 52 -9.77 -9.35 -1.38
N TYR A 53 -9.09 -8.40 -0.73
CA TYR A 53 -8.47 -8.63 0.57
C TYR A 53 -9.07 -7.83 1.70
N LEU A 54 -9.74 -6.75 1.41
CA LEU A 54 -10.38 -5.91 2.42
C LEU A 54 -11.68 -5.32 1.86
N PRO A 55 -12.67 -6.19 1.57
CA PRO A 55 -13.91 -5.73 0.94
C PRO A 55 -14.71 -4.81 1.85
N GLY A 56 -15.37 -3.85 1.23
CA GLY A 56 -16.26 -2.93 1.95
C GLY A 56 -15.57 -1.78 2.66
N ALA A 57 -14.25 -1.73 2.65
CA ALA A 57 -13.51 -0.66 3.31
C ALA A 57 -13.01 0.34 2.26
N GLU A 58 -13.50 1.57 2.33
CA GLU A 58 -13.02 2.64 1.45
C GLU A 58 -11.64 3.09 1.88
N LEU A 59 -10.71 3.17 0.94
CA LEU A 59 -9.35 3.57 1.23
C LEU A 59 -9.23 5.09 1.30
N PRO A 60 -8.52 5.63 2.30
CA PRO A 60 -8.29 7.08 2.37
C PRO A 60 -7.56 7.61 1.16
N ALA A 61 -7.72 8.91 0.89
CA ALA A 61 -7.14 9.56 -0.28
C ALA A 61 -5.61 9.46 -0.36
N GLY A 62 -4.93 9.29 0.77
CA GLY A 62 -3.47 9.17 0.79
C GLY A 62 -2.92 7.83 0.31
N VAL A 63 -3.78 6.84 0.04
CA VAL A 63 -3.35 5.53 -0.42
C VAL A 63 -3.29 5.49 -1.94
N ASN A 64 -2.17 5.01 -2.48
CA ASN A 64 -1.97 4.81 -3.90
C ASN A 64 -1.34 3.44 -4.11
N ALA A 65 -1.79 2.71 -5.11
CA ALA A 65 -1.25 1.39 -5.43
C ALA A 65 -0.46 1.45 -6.74
N THR A 66 0.60 0.66 -6.81
CA THR A 66 1.44 0.58 -8.01
C THR A 66 2.03 -0.82 -8.14
N ASP A 67 2.27 -1.24 -9.37
CA ASP A 67 2.98 -2.49 -9.64
C ASP A 67 4.48 -2.26 -9.88
N SER A 68 4.92 -1.01 -9.89
CA SER A 68 6.33 -0.66 -10.04
C SER A 68 6.99 -0.55 -8.67
N LEU A 69 7.92 -1.45 -8.39
CA LEU A 69 8.66 -1.44 -7.14
C LEU A 69 9.50 -0.16 -7.01
N GLU A 70 10.11 0.27 -8.11
CA GLU A 70 10.88 1.50 -8.14
C GLU A 70 10.02 2.71 -7.77
N GLU A 71 8.85 2.81 -8.37
CA GLU A 71 7.93 3.90 -8.08
C GLU A 71 7.45 3.85 -6.63
N ALA A 72 7.15 2.64 -6.14
CA ALA A 72 6.68 2.47 -4.76
C ALA A 72 7.72 2.91 -3.74
N LEU A 73 8.99 2.69 -4.03
CA LEU A 73 10.09 3.02 -3.11
C LEU A 73 10.62 4.44 -3.27
N HIS A 74 10.21 5.13 -4.33
CA HIS A 74 10.69 6.49 -4.58
C HIS A 74 10.28 7.43 -3.44
N GLN A 75 11.27 8.07 -2.83
CA GLN A 75 11.08 9.01 -1.73
C GLN A 75 10.44 8.40 -0.46
N ALA A 76 10.43 7.07 -0.36
CA ALA A 76 9.89 6.43 0.83
C ALA A 76 10.81 6.64 2.03
N SER A 77 10.23 7.08 3.14
CA SER A 77 10.96 7.20 4.41
C SER A 77 10.71 6.00 5.32
N LEU A 78 9.62 5.26 5.08
CA LEU A 78 9.29 4.05 5.83
C LEU A 78 8.88 2.97 4.84
N VAL A 79 9.38 1.75 5.04
CA VAL A 79 9.02 0.62 4.20
C VAL A 79 8.59 -0.54 5.08
N PHE A 80 7.39 -1.04 4.84
CA PHE A 80 6.83 -2.19 5.55
C PHE A 80 6.70 -3.36 4.59
N VAL A 81 7.16 -4.53 5.01
CA VAL A 81 7.07 -5.73 4.19
C VAL A 81 5.88 -6.55 4.68
N ALA A 82 4.85 -6.66 3.86
CA ALA A 82 3.59 -7.31 4.21
C ALA A 82 3.22 -8.39 3.20
N ILE A 83 4.22 -9.14 2.73
CA ILE A 83 4.02 -10.24 1.79
C ILE A 83 4.22 -11.57 2.53
N PRO A 84 3.53 -12.65 2.09
CA PRO A 84 3.75 -13.96 2.68
C PRO A 84 5.22 -14.36 2.55
N SER A 85 5.76 -15.06 3.54
CA SER A 85 7.17 -15.41 3.58
C SER A 85 7.64 -16.14 2.32
N LYS A 86 6.79 -16.97 1.73
CA LYS A 86 7.11 -17.66 0.48
C LYS A 86 7.32 -16.69 -0.68
N ALA A 87 6.47 -15.68 -0.79
CA ALA A 87 6.57 -14.66 -1.83
C ALA A 87 7.70 -13.68 -1.54
N PHE A 88 8.03 -13.48 -0.27
CA PHE A 88 9.12 -12.60 0.14
C PHE A 88 10.45 -13.00 -0.49
N VAL A 89 10.73 -14.28 -0.50
CA VAL A 89 11.97 -14.79 -1.10
C VAL A 89 12.01 -14.50 -2.60
N GLU A 90 10.87 -14.59 -3.28
CA GLU A 90 10.80 -14.31 -4.71
C GLU A 90 10.99 -12.84 -5.04
N VAL A 91 10.57 -11.94 -4.14
CA VAL A 91 10.68 -10.50 -4.34
C VAL A 91 12.12 -10.03 -4.11
N LEU A 92 12.80 -10.62 -3.15
CA LEU A 92 14.18 -10.27 -2.87
C LEU A 92 15.13 -10.75 -3.95
#